data_5e01ec6ff2d6e870228143e9efe1d4f3
#
_entry.id   5e01ec6ff2d6e870228143e9efe1d4f3
#
_cell.length_a   1.000
_cell.length_b   1.000
_cell.length_c   1.000
_cell.angle_alpha   90.00
_cell.angle_beta   90.00
_cell.angle_gamma   90.00
#
_symmetry.space_group_name_H-M   'P 1'
#
loop_
_entity.id
_entity.type
_entity.pdbx_description
1 polymer ?
#
loop_
_entity_poly.entity_id
_entity_poly.type
_entity_poly.pdbx_seq_one_letter_code
_entity_poly.pdbx_strand_id
1 'polypeptide(L)'
;MRAHEFPSPLWGEGAFRAETPAAGGEARAEMIRGALFAGAFVFLLIVCMPSPVRAQELDTVVDGLESTYGKMNDLKADFTQVAKNKSLGQDVKAEGTVYLKKGGKMRWEYKSPSPQQIVSDGTYLWVYTPELNQVNKGDAPKALAGPAGSFLQGLGKVREEFTVRFLNPANKTDGSGRPVLDLTPKKPTPLLTRLVLTLDPKDHVVRQAVLYDQLQNTVTMSFNRVVVNPALSDTLFAFTPPKGAAVVPLDIK
;
A
#
# COMPACT_ATOMS: atom_id res chain seq x y z
N MET A 1 34.35 -8.06 -10.19
CA MET A 1 33.63 -7.17 -9.27
C MET A 1 32.17 -7.30 -9.57
N ARG A 2 31.41 -7.98 -8.71
CA ARG A 2 29.96 -8.10 -8.86
C ARG A 2 29.35 -6.83 -8.29
N ALA A 3 28.64 -6.07 -9.12
CA ALA A 3 27.81 -4.97 -8.67
C ALA A 3 26.76 -5.53 -7.71
N HIS A 4 26.75 -5.07 -6.48
CA HIS A 4 25.65 -5.31 -5.56
C HIS A 4 24.45 -4.53 -6.08
N GLU A 5 23.51 -5.22 -6.73
CA GLU A 5 22.18 -4.70 -7.01
C GLU A 5 21.48 -4.48 -5.66
N PHE A 6 21.40 -3.22 -5.25
CA PHE A 6 20.52 -2.83 -4.16
C PHE A 6 19.09 -2.83 -4.69
N PRO A 7 18.17 -3.62 -4.12
CA PRO A 7 16.78 -3.50 -4.49
C PRO A 7 16.31 -2.07 -4.13
N SER A 8 15.82 -1.36 -5.11
CA SER A 8 15.09 -0.12 -4.88
C SER A 8 14.00 -0.41 -3.84
N PRO A 9 13.88 0.35 -2.78
CA PRO A 9 13.07 -0.03 -1.61
C PRO A 9 11.58 -0.20 -1.88
N LEU A 10 11.10 0.16 -3.08
CA LEU A 10 9.68 0.08 -3.43
C LEU A 10 9.41 -0.52 -4.82
N TRP A 11 10.44 -0.80 -5.62
CA TRP A 11 10.29 -1.29 -6.99
C TRP A 11 11.18 -2.51 -7.17
N GLY A 12 10.62 -3.69 -6.97
CA GLY A 12 11.29 -4.94 -7.30
C GLY A 12 11.32 -5.12 -8.83
N GLU A 13 12.50 -5.22 -9.43
CA GLU A 13 12.65 -5.69 -10.80
C GLU A 13 12.28 -7.17 -10.87
N GLY A 14 11.10 -7.46 -11.45
CA GLY A 14 10.62 -8.80 -11.74
C GLY A 14 10.22 -8.88 -13.21
N ALA A 15 11.03 -9.57 -14.00
CA ALA A 15 10.81 -9.81 -15.42
C ALA A 15 9.48 -10.53 -15.69
N PHE A 16 8.69 -9.97 -16.61
CA PHE A 16 7.47 -10.58 -17.13
C PHE A 16 7.74 -11.54 -18.27
N ARG A 17 7.21 -12.75 -18.15
CA ARG A 17 6.81 -13.57 -19.29
C ARG A 17 5.39 -14.03 -19.07
N ALA A 18 4.48 -13.57 -19.93
CA ALA A 18 3.09 -13.99 -19.94
C ALA A 18 2.97 -15.33 -20.66
N GLU A 19 2.34 -16.31 -20.04
CA GLU A 19 1.75 -17.47 -20.74
C GLU A 19 0.28 -17.61 -20.32
N THR A 20 -0.59 -17.59 -21.31
CA THR A 20 -2.02 -17.87 -21.27
C THR A 20 -2.27 -19.36 -21.17
N PRO A 21 -3.24 -19.84 -20.41
CA PRO A 21 -3.86 -21.14 -20.64
C PRO A 21 -5.25 -21.01 -21.25
N ALA A 22 -5.48 -21.93 -22.19
CA ALA A 22 -6.64 -22.11 -23.02
C ALA A 22 -7.86 -22.65 -22.26
N ALA A 23 -9.01 -22.40 -22.88
CA ALA A 23 -10.34 -22.87 -22.54
C ALA A 23 -10.51 -24.40 -22.71
N GLY A 24 -11.49 -24.95 -22.00
CA GLY A 24 -12.11 -26.22 -22.37
C GLY A 24 -12.86 -26.94 -21.25
N GLY A 25 -14.14 -27.13 -21.43
CA GLY A 25 -14.81 -28.28 -20.82
C GLY A 25 -16.23 -28.06 -20.31
N GLU A 26 -17.20 -28.13 -21.24
CA GLU A 26 -18.63 -28.38 -20.92
C GLU A 26 -18.86 -29.77 -20.35
N ALA A 27 -19.83 -29.94 -19.45
CA ALA A 27 -20.72 -31.10 -19.36
C ALA A 27 -21.84 -30.88 -18.32
N ARG A 28 -23.03 -30.79 -18.83
CA ARG A 28 -24.16 -31.73 -18.85
C ARG A 28 -25.06 -31.71 -17.63
N ALA A 29 -26.26 -31.24 -17.93
CA ALA A 29 -27.47 -31.38 -17.15
C ALA A 29 -27.94 -32.88 -17.10
N GLU A 30 -28.44 -33.31 -15.96
CA GLU A 30 -29.44 -34.41 -15.89
C GLU A 30 -30.56 -34.06 -14.92
N MET A 31 -31.72 -34.23 -15.47
CA MET A 31 -33.05 -33.97 -14.91
C MET A 31 -33.57 -35.30 -14.33
N ILE A 32 -33.93 -35.36 -13.06
CA ILE A 32 -34.74 -36.43 -12.54
C ILE A 32 -35.99 -35.88 -11.83
N ARG A 33 -37.13 -36.24 -12.39
CA ARG A 33 -38.48 -36.04 -11.81
C ARG A 33 -38.75 -37.10 -10.74
N GLY A 34 -39.47 -36.72 -9.69
CA GLY A 34 -40.14 -37.74 -8.85
C GLY A 34 -40.72 -37.21 -7.53
N ALA A 35 -42.05 -37.10 -7.54
CA ALA A 35 -43.03 -37.38 -6.49
C ALA A 35 -43.12 -36.53 -5.21
N LEU A 36 -44.28 -35.95 -5.10
CA LEU A 36 -45.00 -35.38 -3.94
C LEU A 36 -44.86 -36.19 -2.63
N PHE A 37 -44.57 -35.47 -1.53
CA PHE A 37 -45.16 -35.76 -0.22
C PHE A 37 -45.38 -34.43 0.53
N ALA A 38 -46.63 -34.15 0.83
CA ALA A 38 -47.05 -33.02 1.65
C ALA A 38 -46.73 -33.31 3.10
N GLY A 39 -45.86 -32.55 3.68
CA GLY A 39 -45.57 -32.50 5.10
C GLY A 39 -45.22 -31.07 5.48
N ALA A 40 -46.14 -30.35 6.12
CA ALA A 40 -45.94 -29.00 6.61
C ALA A 40 -44.94 -29.01 7.76
N PHE A 41 -43.66 -28.88 7.43
CA PHE A 41 -42.60 -28.58 8.38
C PHE A 41 -42.33 -27.05 8.28
N VAL A 42 -42.85 -26.31 9.26
CA VAL A 42 -42.51 -24.92 9.46
C VAL A 42 -41.02 -24.87 9.86
N PHE A 43 -40.14 -24.81 8.85
CA PHE A 43 -38.74 -24.57 9.06
C PHE A 43 -38.57 -23.07 9.35
N LEU A 44 -38.43 -22.74 10.64
CA LEU A 44 -38.05 -21.41 11.09
C LEU A 44 -36.66 -21.14 10.53
N LEU A 45 -36.59 -20.55 9.33
CA LEU A 45 -35.38 -20.00 8.74
C LEU A 45 -34.90 -18.83 9.62
N ILE A 46 -34.04 -19.15 10.59
CA ILE A 46 -33.23 -18.14 11.25
C ILE A 46 -32.27 -17.64 10.18
N VAL A 47 -32.72 -16.61 9.45
CA VAL A 47 -31.85 -15.82 8.59
C VAL A 47 -30.84 -15.17 9.51
N CYS A 48 -29.64 -15.73 9.57
CA CYS A 48 -28.49 -15.14 10.24
C CYS A 48 -28.10 -13.87 9.44
N MET A 49 -28.85 -12.80 9.66
CA MET A 49 -28.51 -11.49 9.10
C MET A 49 -27.18 -11.05 9.71
N PRO A 50 -26.18 -10.67 8.92
CA PRO A 50 -24.96 -10.09 9.46
C PRO A 50 -25.35 -8.89 10.32
N SER A 51 -24.97 -8.95 11.60
CA SER A 51 -25.37 -7.93 12.58
C SER A 51 -24.93 -6.55 12.08
N PRO A 52 -25.84 -5.56 11.95
CA PRO A 52 -25.51 -4.23 11.44
C PRO A 52 -24.41 -3.50 12.24
N VAL A 53 -24.24 -3.86 13.51
CA VAL A 53 -23.22 -3.31 14.42
C VAL A 53 -21.78 -3.52 13.92
N ARG A 54 -21.47 -4.63 13.22
CA ARG A 54 -20.11 -4.89 12.72
C ARG A 54 -19.73 -4.03 11.53
N ALA A 55 -20.69 -3.75 10.67
CA ALA A 55 -20.48 -2.86 9.50
C ALA A 55 -20.22 -1.43 9.97
N GLN A 56 -21.02 -0.94 10.91
CA GLN A 56 -20.91 0.42 11.45
C GLN A 56 -19.56 0.70 12.11
N GLU A 57 -18.96 -0.29 12.78
CA GLU A 57 -17.65 -0.12 13.44
C GLU A 57 -16.50 -0.05 12.42
N LEU A 58 -16.51 -0.89 11.37
CA LEU A 58 -15.54 -0.80 10.29
C LEU A 58 -15.64 0.54 9.58
N ASP A 59 -16.86 0.98 9.26
CA ASP A 59 -17.12 2.25 8.60
C ASP A 59 -16.58 3.42 9.43
N THR A 60 -16.79 3.39 10.74
CA THR A 60 -16.25 4.43 11.64
C THR A 60 -14.73 4.54 11.57
N VAL A 61 -14.02 3.40 11.55
CA VAL A 61 -12.54 3.39 11.47
C VAL A 61 -12.08 3.88 10.10
N VAL A 62 -12.73 3.44 9.02
CA VAL A 62 -12.35 3.84 7.65
C VAL A 62 -12.70 5.30 7.38
N ASP A 63 -13.86 5.79 7.86
CA ASP A 63 -14.23 7.21 7.80
C ASP A 63 -13.22 8.08 8.55
N GLY A 64 -12.78 7.62 9.72
CA GLY A 64 -11.73 8.27 10.50
C GLY A 64 -10.43 8.39 9.70
N LEU A 65 -9.98 7.29 9.09
CA LEU A 65 -8.79 7.27 8.23
C LEU A 65 -8.93 8.25 7.05
N GLU A 66 -10.00 8.13 6.25
CA GLU A 66 -10.23 9.00 5.09
C GLU A 66 -10.39 10.48 5.47
N SER A 67 -11.08 10.77 6.59
CA SER A 67 -11.24 12.12 7.10
C SER A 67 -9.89 12.72 7.54
N THR A 68 -9.06 11.94 8.25
CA THR A 68 -7.75 12.41 8.71
C THR A 68 -6.86 12.76 7.51
N TYR A 69 -6.72 11.87 6.55
CA TYR A 69 -5.88 12.13 5.37
C TYR A 69 -6.52 13.15 4.40
N GLY A 70 -7.84 13.19 4.30
CA GLY A 70 -8.56 14.20 3.51
C GLY A 70 -8.39 15.63 4.02
N LYS A 71 -8.32 15.82 5.34
CA LYS A 71 -8.10 17.13 5.99
C LYS A 71 -6.62 17.50 6.13
N MET A 72 -5.73 16.52 6.04
CA MET A 72 -4.30 16.72 6.16
C MET A 72 -3.77 17.55 4.98
N ASN A 73 -3.06 18.63 5.25
CA ASN A 73 -2.36 19.41 4.23
C ASN A 73 -0.96 18.87 4.00
N ASP A 74 -0.27 18.54 5.07
CA ASP A 74 1.07 17.95 5.02
C ASP A 74 1.34 17.07 6.24
N LEU A 75 2.38 16.22 6.14
CA LEU A 75 2.80 15.29 7.18
C LEU A 75 4.32 15.16 7.15
N LYS A 76 4.90 15.01 8.33
CA LYS A 76 6.28 14.58 8.53
C LYS A 76 6.30 13.38 9.47
N ALA A 77 7.09 12.35 9.14
CA ALA A 77 7.31 11.22 10.04
C ALA A 77 8.72 10.65 9.85
N ASP A 78 9.27 10.03 10.87
CA ASP A 78 10.36 9.11 10.70
C ASP A 78 9.83 7.73 10.40
N PHE A 79 10.52 6.97 9.56
CA PHE A 79 10.13 5.60 9.25
C PHE A 79 11.27 4.62 9.44
N THR A 80 10.88 3.39 9.76
CA THR A 80 11.71 2.20 9.62
C THR A 80 11.04 1.26 8.62
N GLN A 81 11.83 0.66 7.75
CA GLN A 81 11.39 -0.28 6.74
C GLN A 81 12.07 -1.63 6.95
N VAL A 82 11.32 -2.71 6.82
CA VAL A 82 11.86 -4.07 6.74
C VAL A 82 11.29 -4.71 5.47
N ALA A 83 12.13 -4.92 4.47
CA ALA A 83 11.78 -5.65 3.27
C ALA A 83 12.23 -7.10 3.41
N LYS A 84 11.27 -8.03 3.25
CA LYS A 84 11.51 -9.48 3.32
C LYS A 84 11.29 -10.09 1.96
N ASN A 85 12.36 -10.64 1.40
CA ASN A 85 12.27 -11.43 0.19
C ASN A 85 12.12 -12.91 0.56
N LYS A 86 10.95 -13.47 0.22
CA LYS A 86 10.61 -14.85 0.59
C LYS A 86 11.56 -15.89 -0.04
N SER A 87 12.03 -15.62 -1.25
CA SER A 87 12.91 -16.53 -2.00
C SER A 87 14.36 -16.49 -1.52
N LEU A 88 14.82 -15.32 -1.05
CA LEU A 88 16.21 -15.14 -0.62
C LEU A 88 16.42 -15.37 0.87
N GLY A 89 15.33 -15.39 1.67
CA GLY A 89 15.39 -15.55 3.12
C GLY A 89 16.16 -14.43 3.84
N GLN A 90 16.33 -13.28 3.20
CA GLN A 90 17.06 -12.13 3.73
C GLN A 90 16.13 -10.98 4.02
N ASP A 91 16.34 -10.34 5.16
CA ASP A 91 15.65 -9.12 5.56
C ASP A 91 16.56 -7.91 5.27
N VAL A 92 16.07 -6.97 4.45
CA VAL A 92 16.73 -5.67 4.25
C VAL A 92 16.05 -4.64 5.11
N LYS A 93 16.82 -3.98 5.98
CA LYS A 93 16.33 -2.92 6.85
C LYS A 93 16.77 -1.57 6.33
N ALA A 94 15.86 -0.60 6.38
CA ALA A 94 16.15 0.78 6.06
C ALA A 94 15.45 1.71 7.03
N GLU A 95 15.94 2.93 7.14
CA GLU A 95 15.31 3.98 7.95
C GLU A 95 15.50 5.35 7.30
N GLY A 96 14.61 6.26 7.65
CA GLY A 96 14.66 7.60 7.09
C GLY A 96 13.57 8.52 7.62
N THR A 97 13.33 9.59 6.84
CA THR A 97 12.27 10.55 7.12
C THR A 97 11.40 10.70 5.88
N VAL A 98 10.10 10.77 6.07
CA VAL A 98 9.11 11.02 5.01
C VAL A 98 8.41 12.34 5.25
N TYR A 99 8.19 13.07 4.16
CA TYR A 99 7.42 14.30 4.08
C TYR A 99 6.39 14.12 2.98
N LEU A 100 5.12 14.36 3.31
CA LEU A 100 4.00 14.33 2.37
C LEU A 100 3.31 15.68 2.38
N LYS A 101 2.82 16.13 1.21
CA LYS A 101 2.01 17.34 1.09
C LYS A 101 0.98 17.19 -0.02
N LYS A 102 -0.20 17.77 0.16
CA LYS A 102 -1.25 17.79 -0.87
C LYS A 102 -0.72 18.20 -2.23
N GLY A 103 -1.34 17.68 -3.30
CA GLY A 103 -0.92 17.94 -4.67
C GLY A 103 0.14 16.96 -5.19
N GLY A 104 0.23 15.76 -4.60
CA GLY A 104 1.16 14.72 -5.04
C GLY A 104 2.62 15.00 -4.67
N LYS A 105 2.85 15.95 -3.78
CA LYS A 105 4.19 16.30 -3.31
C LYS A 105 4.63 15.33 -2.23
N MET A 106 5.79 14.74 -2.39
CA MET A 106 6.38 13.85 -1.40
C MET A 106 7.90 13.93 -1.42
N ARG A 107 8.52 13.60 -0.28
CA ARG A 107 9.95 13.44 -0.14
C ARG A 107 10.24 12.31 0.85
N TRP A 108 10.93 11.28 0.39
CA TRP A 108 11.43 10.20 1.21
C TRP A 108 12.95 10.31 1.25
N GLU A 109 13.51 10.42 2.44
CA GLU A 109 14.94 10.50 2.67
C GLU A 109 15.39 9.25 3.41
N TYR A 110 15.95 8.29 2.69
CA TYR A 110 16.60 7.12 3.27
C TYR A 110 17.98 7.51 3.80
N LYS A 111 18.30 7.06 5.01
CA LYS A 111 19.57 7.34 5.71
C LYS A 111 20.43 6.12 5.82
N SER A 112 19.81 4.96 6.03
CA SER A 112 20.45 3.67 6.24
C SER A 112 19.66 2.59 5.45
N PRO A 113 20.30 1.53 4.89
CA PRO A 113 21.75 1.29 4.89
C PRO A 113 22.52 2.22 3.93
N SER A 114 21.87 2.71 2.89
CA SER A 114 22.44 3.62 1.89
C SER A 114 21.57 4.86 1.71
N PRO A 115 22.16 6.07 1.65
CA PRO A 115 21.42 7.28 1.36
C PRO A 115 20.71 7.20 0.01
N GLN A 116 19.41 7.52 -0.02
CA GLN A 116 18.63 7.66 -1.24
C GLN A 116 17.56 8.72 -1.02
N GLN A 117 17.20 9.44 -2.06
CA GLN A 117 16.11 10.41 -2.02
C GLN A 117 15.09 10.09 -3.10
N ILE A 118 13.82 10.03 -2.72
CA ILE A 118 12.70 9.95 -3.65
C ILE A 118 11.90 11.23 -3.45
N VAL A 119 11.83 12.08 -4.49
CA VAL A 119 11.18 13.40 -4.40
C VAL A 119 10.16 13.53 -5.51
N SER A 120 8.97 14.01 -5.18
CA SER A 120 7.96 14.43 -6.15
C SER A 120 7.51 15.86 -5.83
N ASP A 121 7.44 16.69 -6.86
CA ASP A 121 6.84 18.04 -6.80
C ASP A 121 5.36 18.05 -7.22
N GLY A 122 4.81 16.85 -7.53
CA GLY A 122 3.46 16.64 -8.08
C GLY A 122 3.45 16.55 -9.62
N THR A 123 4.50 17.01 -10.30
CA THR A 123 4.67 16.94 -11.76
C THR A 123 5.68 15.88 -12.14
N TYR A 124 6.84 15.92 -11.52
CA TYR A 124 7.93 14.98 -11.74
C TYR A 124 8.23 14.16 -10.49
N LEU A 125 8.74 12.97 -10.72
CA LEU A 125 9.33 12.10 -9.71
C LEU A 125 10.81 11.94 -10.00
N TRP A 126 11.64 12.14 -8.98
CA TRP A 126 13.07 11.91 -9.00
C TRP A 126 13.45 10.86 -7.98
N VAL A 127 14.28 9.91 -8.38
CA VAL A 127 14.91 8.94 -7.47
C VAL A 127 16.41 9.15 -7.58
N TYR A 128 17.00 9.74 -6.56
CA TYR A 128 18.44 10.02 -6.51
C TYR A 128 19.16 8.99 -5.65
N THR A 129 20.13 8.31 -6.23
CA THR A 129 21.01 7.35 -5.57
C THR A 129 22.44 7.93 -5.56
N PRO A 130 22.88 8.52 -4.43
CA PRO A 130 24.19 9.16 -4.32
C PRO A 130 25.37 8.25 -4.67
N GLU A 131 25.33 6.99 -4.23
CA GLU A 131 26.38 5.99 -4.47
C GLU A 131 26.65 5.75 -5.96
N LEU A 132 25.61 5.85 -6.80
CA LEU A 132 25.70 5.72 -8.26
C LEU A 132 25.87 7.08 -8.95
N ASN A 133 25.77 8.17 -8.21
CA ASN A 133 25.68 9.52 -8.74
C ASN A 133 24.64 9.65 -9.88
N GLN A 134 23.47 9.00 -9.69
CA GLN A 134 22.43 8.87 -10.70
C GLN A 134 21.08 9.36 -10.17
N VAL A 135 20.34 10.04 -11.05
CA VAL A 135 18.96 10.48 -10.84
C VAL A 135 18.08 9.82 -11.89
N ASN A 136 17.12 9.00 -11.46
CA ASN A 136 16.05 8.54 -12.33
C ASN A 136 14.91 9.55 -12.28
N LYS A 137 14.47 10.08 -13.45
CA LYS A 137 13.41 11.08 -13.55
C LYS A 137 12.23 10.55 -14.35
N GLY A 138 11.01 10.73 -13.85
CA GLY A 138 9.77 10.35 -14.53
C GLY A 138 8.64 11.34 -14.28
N ASP A 139 7.52 11.10 -14.94
CA ASP A 139 6.26 11.80 -14.72
C ASP A 139 5.62 11.28 -13.42
N ALA A 140 5.35 12.16 -12.44
CA ALA A 140 4.87 11.75 -11.14
C ALA A 140 3.46 11.13 -11.18
N PRO A 141 2.46 11.71 -11.87
CA PRO A 141 1.14 11.09 -12.00
C PRO A 141 1.18 9.69 -12.60
N LYS A 142 2.05 9.45 -13.59
CA LYS A 142 2.21 8.13 -14.21
C LYS A 142 2.94 7.16 -13.27
N ALA A 143 4.03 7.61 -12.66
CA ALA A 143 4.86 6.81 -11.76
C ALA A 143 4.14 6.40 -10.48
N LEU A 144 3.27 7.26 -9.99
CA LEU A 144 2.53 7.08 -8.75
C LEU A 144 1.06 6.69 -8.99
N ALA A 145 0.75 6.17 -10.17
CA ALA A 145 -0.59 5.68 -10.47
C ALA A 145 -0.89 4.37 -9.71
N GLY A 146 -2.17 4.21 -9.33
CA GLY A 146 -2.67 2.99 -8.69
C GLY A 146 -2.40 2.89 -7.19
N PRO A 147 -2.80 1.76 -6.57
CA PRO A 147 -2.88 1.61 -5.12
C PRO A 147 -1.56 1.80 -4.37
N ALA A 148 -0.43 1.36 -4.95
CA ALA A 148 0.89 1.56 -4.35
C ALA A 148 1.28 3.05 -4.31
N GLY A 149 1.03 3.77 -5.40
CA GLY A 149 1.25 5.21 -5.47
C GLY A 149 0.34 5.99 -4.52
N SER A 150 -0.93 5.60 -4.41
CA SER A 150 -1.87 6.20 -3.45
C SER A 150 -1.40 6.02 -2.00
N PHE A 151 -0.85 4.85 -1.66
CA PHE A 151 -0.23 4.65 -0.35
C PHE A 151 0.93 5.63 -0.12
N LEU A 152 1.81 5.78 -1.10
CA LEU A 152 2.98 6.68 -1.01
C LEU A 152 2.59 8.16 -0.89
N GLN A 153 1.45 8.54 -1.46
CA GLN A 153 0.93 9.91 -1.46
C GLN A 153 -0.02 10.20 -0.27
N GLY A 154 -0.32 9.20 0.57
CA GLY A 154 -1.10 9.39 1.80
C GLY A 154 -2.57 8.98 1.76
N LEU A 155 -2.94 7.85 1.18
CA LEU A 155 -4.20 7.10 1.39
C LEU A 155 -5.53 7.91 1.42
N GLY A 156 -5.63 8.99 0.63
CA GLY A 156 -6.82 9.85 0.68
C GLY A 156 -8.13 9.21 0.16
N LYS A 157 -8.08 8.02 -0.47
CA LYS A 157 -9.20 7.40 -1.20
C LYS A 157 -9.26 5.88 -1.00
N VAL A 158 -9.27 5.47 0.25
CA VAL A 158 -9.16 4.05 0.61
C VAL A 158 -10.31 3.24 0.03
N ARG A 159 -11.56 3.69 0.20
CA ARG A 159 -12.73 2.97 -0.33
C ARG A 159 -12.83 2.96 -1.85
N GLU A 160 -12.27 3.94 -2.54
CA GLU A 160 -12.27 3.96 -4.01
C GLU A 160 -11.36 2.87 -4.56
N GLU A 161 -10.21 2.65 -3.95
CA GLU A 161 -9.15 1.79 -4.48
C GLU A 161 -9.09 0.40 -3.86
N PHE A 162 -9.61 0.24 -2.62
CA PHE A 162 -9.51 -1.00 -1.87
C PHE A 162 -10.86 -1.53 -1.41
N THR A 163 -10.95 -2.86 -1.30
CA THR A 163 -11.91 -3.54 -0.44
C THR A 163 -11.29 -3.66 0.95
N VAL A 164 -11.98 -3.16 1.97
CA VAL A 164 -11.46 -3.05 3.34
C VAL A 164 -12.20 -3.96 4.28
N ARG A 165 -11.47 -4.61 5.19
CA ARG A 165 -12.03 -5.38 6.31
C ARG A 165 -11.09 -5.28 7.51
N PHE A 166 -11.54 -5.66 8.69
CA PHE A 166 -10.61 -5.91 9.79
C PHE A 166 -9.75 -7.13 9.48
N LEU A 167 -8.45 -7.07 9.81
CA LEU A 167 -7.52 -8.20 9.65
C LEU A 167 -8.02 -9.44 10.37
N ASN A 168 -8.49 -9.27 11.58
CA ASN A 168 -9.16 -10.31 12.36
C ASN A 168 -10.53 -9.80 12.81
N PRO A 169 -11.65 -10.35 12.27
CA PRO A 169 -12.99 -9.91 12.66
C PRO A 169 -13.34 -10.18 14.13
N ALA A 170 -12.69 -11.13 14.78
CA ALA A 170 -12.90 -11.47 16.19
C ALA A 170 -12.07 -10.56 17.11
N ASN A 171 -10.88 -10.15 16.67
CA ASN A 171 -10.01 -9.21 17.38
C ASN A 171 -9.56 -8.11 16.44
N LYS A 172 -10.29 -7.01 16.42
CA LYS A 172 -10.17 -5.90 15.46
C LYS A 172 -8.93 -5.05 15.66
N THR A 173 -8.27 -5.22 16.80
CA THR A 173 -7.10 -4.44 17.21
C THR A 173 -5.88 -5.34 17.43
N ASP A 174 -4.70 -4.73 17.42
CA ASP A 174 -3.48 -5.36 17.89
C ASP A 174 -3.41 -5.41 19.44
N GLY A 175 -2.32 -5.98 19.98
CA GLY A 175 -2.10 -6.06 21.43
C GLY A 175 -2.02 -4.71 22.16
N SER A 176 -1.97 -3.59 21.42
CA SER A 176 -1.95 -2.22 21.95
C SER A 176 -3.28 -1.48 21.75
N GLY A 177 -4.33 -2.18 21.33
CA GLY A 177 -5.65 -1.59 21.08
C GLY A 177 -5.76 -0.77 19.79
N ARG A 178 -4.81 -0.90 18.85
CA ARG A 178 -4.80 -0.17 17.59
C ARG A 178 -5.58 -0.95 16.53
N PRO A 179 -6.57 -0.33 15.84
CA PRO A 179 -7.29 -0.99 14.75
C PRO A 179 -6.34 -1.51 13.67
N VAL A 180 -6.59 -2.74 13.20
CA VAL A 180 -5.81 -3.35 12.13
C VAL A 180 -6.73 -3.70 10.96
N LEU A 181 -6.51 -3.02 9.85
CA LEU A 181 -7.25 -3.17 8.61
C LEU A 181 -6.49 -4.03 7.61
N ASP A 182 -7.23 -4.86 6.88
CA ASP A 182 -6.76 -5.65 5.73
C ASP A 182 -7.41 -5.09 4.47
N LEU A 183 -6.59 -4.61 3.55
CA LEU A 183 -6.99 -3.92 2.34
C LEU A 183 -6.57 -4.75 1.14
N THR A 184 -7.54 -5.09 0.29
CA THR A 184 -7.29 -5.75 -1.00
C THR A 184 -7.53 -4.74 -2.11
N PRO A 185 -6.53 -4.43 -2.96
CA PRO A 185 -6.72 -3.54 -4.09
C PRO A 185 -7.83 -4.04 -5.01
N LYS A 186 -8.77 -3.16 -5.43
CA LYS A 186 -9.81 -3.50 -6.41
C LYS A 186 -9.22 -3.78 -7.79
N LYS A 187 -8.06 -3.18 -8.07
CA LYS A 187 -7.23 -3.42 -9.26
C LYS A 187 -5.82 -3.80 -8.78
N PRO A 188 -5.58 -5.07 -8.48
CA PRO A 188 -4.27 -5.50 -8.00
C PRO A 188 -3.21 -5.32 -9.08
N THR A 189 -1.99 -5.03 -8.63
CA THR A 189 -0.80 -4.95 -9.48
C THR A 189 0.23 -5.97 -8.98
N PRO A 190 1.23 -6.33 -9.79
CA PRO A 190 2.32 -7.19 -9.31
C PRO A 190 3.01 -6.67 -8.06
N LEU A 191 3.07 -5.34 -7.89
CA LEU A 191 3.74 -4.66 -6.79
C LEU A 191 2.90 -4.59 -5.52
N LEU A 192 1.57 -4.69 -5.62
CA LEU A 192 0.68 -4.63 -4.46
C LEU A 192 -0.55 -5.49 -4.68
N THR A 193 -0.61 -6.61 -3.96
CA THR A 193 -1.75 -7.53 -3.93
C THR A 193 -2.55 -7.42 -2.64
N ARG A 194 -1.93 -6.92 -1.57
CA ARG A 194 -2.55 -6.74 -0.25
C ARG A 194 -1.81 -5.68 0.54
N LEU A 195 -2.54 -4.92 1.34
CA LEU A 195 -2.01 -3.91 2.27
C LEU A 195 -2.65 -4.10 3.64
N VAL A 196 -1.84 -4.21 4.69
CA VAL A 196 -2.32 -4.26 6.07
C VAL A 196 -1.91 -2.97 6.76
N LEU A 197 -2.87 -2.26 7.35
CA LEU A 197 -2.66 -1.00 8.05
C LEU A 197 -2.96 -1.15 9.53
N THR A 198 -2.07 -0.67 10.38
CA THR A 198 -2.30 -0.47 11.81
C THR A 198 -2.44 1.03 12.06
N LEU A 199 -3.57 1.44 12.64
CA LEU A 199 -3.92 2.84 12.84
C LEU A 199 -3.81 3.24 14.30
N ASP A 200 -3.51 4.50 14.55
CA ASP A 200 -3.70 5.07 15.87
C ASP A 200 -5.20 5.17 16.20
N PRO A 201 -5.66 4.73 17.37
CA PRO A 201 -7.09 4.74 17.70
C PRO A 201 -7.69 6.13 17.92
N LYS A 202 -6.86 7.16 18.10
CA LYS A 202 -7.32 8.53 18.41
C LYS A 202 -7.41 9.41 17.17
N ASP A 203 -6.34 9.41 16.36
CA ASP A 203 -6.19 10.30 15.21
C ASP A 203 -6.29 9.56 13.86
N HIS A 204 -6.44 8.23 13.88
CA HIS A 204 -6.50 7.34 12.70
C HIS A 204 -5.30 7.46 11.76
N VAL A 205 -4.19 8.02 12.23
CA VAL A 205 -2.94 8.07 11.46
C VAL A 205 -2.33 6.67 11.38
N VAL A 206 -1.81 6.32 10.21
CA VAL A 206 -1.12 5.04 9.99
C VAL A 206 0.16 4.99 10.82
N ARG A 207 0.27 3.99 11.68
CA ARG A 207 1.46 3.71 12.47
C ARG A 207 2.31 2.62 11.85
N GLN A 208 1.67 1.68 11.15
CA GLN A 208 2.37 0.64 10.41
C GLN A 208 1.60 0.29 9.14
N ALA A 209 2.33 -0.01 8.09
CA ALA A 209 1.82 -0.55 6.84
C ALA A 209 2.65 -1.78 6.44
N VAL A 210 1.97 -2.87 6.07
CA VAL A 210 2.61 -4.06 5.52
C VAL A 210 2.08 -4.26 4.11
N LEU A 211 2.95 -4.10 3.12
CA LEU A 211 2.67 -4.29 1.70
C LEU A 211 3.07 -5.71 1.31
N TYR A 212 2.22 -6.37 0.52
CA TYR A 212 2.48 -7.69 -0.06
C TYR A 212 2.48 -7.56 -1.57
N ASP A 213 3.50 -8.11 -2.23
CA ASP A 213 3.56 -8.23 -3.67
C ASP A 213 2.99 -9.57 -4.17
N GLN A 214 3.01 -9.79 -5.48
CA GLN A 214 2.51 -11.02 -6.10
C GLN A 214 3.35 -12.26 -5.71
N LEU A 215 4.63 -12.09 -5.41
CA LEU A 215 5.54 -13.16 -4.99
C LEU A 215 5.49 -13.42 -3.48
N GLN A 216 4.57 -12.74 -2.77
CA GLN A 216 4.44 -12.79 -1.31
C GLN A 216 5.68 -12.26 -0.57
N ASN A 217 6.49 -11.43 -1.21
CA ASN A 217 7.43 -10.60 -0.49
C ASN A 217 6.67 -9.56 0.33
N THR A 218 7.28 -9.08 1.39
CA THR A 218 6.66 -8.06 2.24
C THR A 218 7.56 -6.86 2.45
N VAL A 219 6.95 -5.68 2.46
CA VAL A 219 7.59 -4.46 2.93
C VAL A 219 6.79 -3.94 4.12
N THR A 220 7.40 -3.98 5.30
CA THR A 220 6.81 -3.42 6.53
C THR A 220 7.38 -2.04 6.76
N MET A 221 6.51 -1.03 6.78
CA MET A 221 6.83 0.36 7.11
C MET A 221 6.26 0.68 8.49
N SER A 222 7.08 1.16 9.41
CA SER A 222 6.62 1.65 10.72
C SER A 222 6.92 3.14 10.84
N PHE A 223 5.92 3.94 11.22
CA PHE A 223 6.02 5.40 11.28
C PHE A 223 6.06 5.88 12.74
N ASN A 224 7.09 6.65 13.06
CA ASN A 224 7.33 7.23 14.37
C ASN A 224 7.39 8.75 14.27
N ARG A 225 7.19 9.43 15.39
CA ARG A 225 7.23 10.89 15.48
C ARG A 225 6.42 11.58 14.37
N VAL A 226 5.22 11.03 14.12
CA VAL A 226 4.32 11.57 13.10
C VAL A 226 3.80 12.93 13.54
N VAL A 227 4.00 13.94 12.71
CA VAL A 227 3.47 15.29 12.89
C VAL A 227 2.59 15.63 11.70
N VAL A 228 1.34 15.90 11.98
CA VAL A 228 0.31 16.27 10.99
C VAL A 228 0.21 17.79 10.92
N ASN A 229 0.19 18.32 9.71
CA ASN A 229 0.13 19.76 9.41
C ASN A 229 1.26 20.60 10.02
N PRO A 230 2.55 20.19 9.90
CA PRO A 230 3.68 21.00 10.36
C PRO A 230 3.96 22.25 9.51
N ALA A 231 3.13 22.57 8.52
CA ALA A 231 3.27 23.68 7.59
C ALA A 231 4.58 23.62 6.75
N LEU A 232 4.78 22.48 6.06
CA LEU A 232 5.98 22.26 5.25
C LEU A 232 6.06 23.26 4.08
N SER A 233 7.26 23.82 3.86
CA SER A 233 7.53 24.67 2.71
C SER A 233 7.48 23.87 1.40
N ASP A 234 7.01 24.49 0.32
CA ASP A 234 7.03 23.87 -1.02
C ASP A 234 8.44 23.65 -1.54
N THR A 235 9.40 24.45 -1.09
CA THR A 235 10.84 24.30 -1.44
C THR A 235 11.42 22.96 -0.99
N LEU A 236 10.83 22.31 0.03
CA LEU A 236 11.22 20.99 0.48
C LEU A 236 11.02 19.92 -0.61
N PHE A 237 10.05 20.12 -1.49
CA PHE A 237 9.68 19.20 -2.56
C PHE A 237 10.30 19.56 -3.92
N ALA A 238 11.08 20.64 -3.99
CA ALA A 238 11.89 20.96 -5.15
C ALA A 238 13.14 20.07 -5.16
N PHE A 239 13.49 19.54 -6.33
CA PHE A 239 14.69 18.75 -6.51
C PHE A 239 15.50 19.25 -7.71
N THR A 240 16.78 19.49 -7.49
CA THR A 240 17.74 19.79 -8.54
C THR A 240 18.82 18.71 -8.54
N PRO A 241 19.03 18.01 -9.66
CA PRO A 241 20.10 17.02 -9.75
C PRO A 241 21.45 17.62 -9.34
N PRO A 242 22.22 16.92 -8.50
CA PRO A 242 23.57 17.35 -8.16
C PRO A 242 24.45 17.50 -9.40
N LYS A 243 25.44 18.41 -9.34
CA LYS A 243 26.37 18.61 -10.44
C LYS A 243 27.11 17.32 -10.77
N GLY A 244 27.05 16.90 -12.04
CA GLY A 244 27.69 15.68 -12.53
C GLY A 244 26.89 14.41 -12.32
N ALA A 245 25.69 14.46 -11.73
CA ALA A 245 24.83 13.31 -11.65
C ALA A 245 24.26 12.94 -13.03
N ALA A 246 24.28 11.67 -13.38
CA ALA A 246 23.62 11.17 -14.58
C ALA A 246 22.09 11.22 -14.39
N VAL A 247 21.38 11.89 -15.33
CA VAL A 247 19.92 11.91 -15.31
C VAL A 247 19.41 10.94 -16.36
N VAL A 248 18.68 9.89 -15.93
CA VAL A 248 18.14 8.85 -16.80
C VAL A 248 16.62 8.78 -16.66
N PRO A 249 15.88 8.39 -17.71
CA PRO A 249 14.46 8.17 -17.59
C PRO A 249 14.11 7.14 -16.52
N LEU A 250 13.02 7.35 -15.79
CA LEU A 250 12.42 6.35 -14.92
C LEU A 250 11.47 5.50 -15.77
N ASP A 251 11.94 4.34 -16.21
CA ASP A 251 11.14 3.38 -16.99
C ASP A 251 10.19 2.62 -16.05
N ILE A 252 8.93 3.01 -16.06
CA ILE A 252 7.84 2.30 -15.40
C ILE A 252 7.12 1.51 -16.49
N LYS A 253 7.44 0.23 -16.58
CA LYS A 253 6.75 -0.73 -17.44
C LYS A 253 5.55 -1.34 -16.74
#